data_7fe66715bfa0320fe777e925a9dfd6da
#
_entry.id   7fe66715bfa0320fe777e925a9dfd6da
#
_cell.length_a   1.000
_cell.length_b   1.000
_cell.length_c   1.000
_cell.angle_alpha   90.00
_cell.angle_beta   90.00
_cell.angle_gamma   90.00
#
_symmetry.space_group_name_H-M   'P 1'
#
loop_
_entity.id
_entity.type
_entity.pdbx_description
1 polymer ?
#
loop_
_entity_poly.entity_id
_entity_poly.type
_entity_poly.pdbx_seq_one_letter_code
_entity_poly.pdbx_strand_id
1 'polypeptide(L)'
;VLDAAAALFCTVGFTSTSTRAIADAAGVRQASIYHHFAGKDALLLELLLGTVRPSLELADALATGTEPAAARLWTLVHADVGLLCAGPVNLGVLYMLPEVAGEQFAEFHALRSRLRARYSELATAADDGADDRGALVLGLVESVIVRRRDTPDLDVAAVQDAVADGVLRLVGCTPAEIALARAVPVALAV
;
A
#
# COMPACT_ATOMS: atom_id res chain seq x y z
N VAL A 1 -14.35 12.74 8.20
CA VAL A 1 -14.53 11.65 9.19
C VAL A 1 -13.37 10.66 9.10
N LEU A 2 -13.07 10.13 7.90
CA LEU A 2 -11.96 9.18 7.73
C LEU A 2 -10.61 9.78 8.12
N ASP A 3 -10.32 11.02 7.78
CA ASP A 3 -9.07 11.69 8.18
C ASP A 3 -8.94 11.82 9.69
N ALA A 4 -10.04 12.16 10.39
CA ALA A 4 -10.08 12.24 11.84
C ALA A 4 -9.89 10.84 12.48
N ALA A 5 -10.53 9.82 11.93
CA ALA A 5 -10.34 8.43 12.37
C ALA A 5 -8.90 7.97 12.16
N ALA A 6 -8.31 8.22 10.99
CA ALA A 6 -6.93 7.94 10.66
C ALA A 6 -5.96 8.56 11.67
N ALA A 7 -6.11 9.87 11.91
CA ALA A 7 -5.27 10.60 12.86
C ALA A 7 -5.37 10.00 14.28
N LEU A 8 -6.58 9.74 14.77
CA LEU A 8 -6.79 9.18 16.11
C LEU A 8 -6.31 7.74 16.22
N PHE A 9 -6.56 6.89 15.22
CA PHE A 9 -6.10 5.50 15.23
C PHE A 9 -4.57 5.40 15.23
N CYS A 10 -3.90 6.28 14.48
CA CYS A 10 -2.44 6.28 14.40
C CYS A 10 -1.76 6.95 15.61
N THR A 11 -2.42 7.87 16.33
CA THR A 11 -1.79 8.64 17.45
C THR A 11 -2.23 8.16 18.83
N VAL A 12 -3.52 7.88 18.99
CA VAL A 12 -4.13 7.46 20.27
C VAL A 12 -4.25 5.93 20.36
N GLY A 13 -4.31 5.27 19.21
CA GLY A 13 -4.53 3.84 19.06
C GLY A 13 -6.01 3.50 18.82
N PHE A 14 -6.22 2.38 18.11
CA PHE A 14 -7.56 1.93 17.72
C PHE A 14 -8.45 1.63 18.91
N THR A 15 -7.97 0.82 19.87
CA THR A 15 -8.75 0.40 21.04
C THR A 15 -9.19 1.59 21.89
N SER A 16 -8.32 2.58 22.09
CA SER A 16 -8.57 3.76 22.93
C SER A 16 -9.43 4.83 22.25
N THR A 17 -9.63 4.75 20.93
CA THR A 17 -10.42 5.72 20.17
C THR A 17 -11.90 5.33 20.17
N SER A 18 -12.80 6.28 20.47
CA SER A 18 -14.24 6.11 20.38
C SER A 18 -14.81 6.81 19.13
N THR A 19 -15.97 6.33 18.64
CA THR A 19 -16.70 7.01 17.55
C THR A 19 -17.12 8.43 17.92
N ARG A 20 -17.33 8.71 19.22
CA ARG A 20 -17.60 10.06 19.71
C ARG A 20 -16.38 10.95 19.55
N ALA A 21 -15.19 10.49 19.95
CA ALA A 21 -13.95 11.24 19.77
C ALA A 21 -13.67 11.54 18.28
N ILE A 22 -13.98 10.57 17.39
CA ILE A 22 -13.86 10.78 15.94
C ILE A 22 -14.85 11.84 15.45
N ALA A 23 -16.10 11.80 15.92
CA ALA A 23 -17.12 12.80 15.57
C ALA A 23 -16.71 14.21 16.00
N ASP A 24 -16.25 14.34 17.25
CA ASP A 24 -15.80 15.61 17.82
C ASP A 24 -14.60 16.16 17.01
N ALA A 25 -13.61 15.31 16.68
CA ALA A 25 -12.45 15.69 15.87
C ALA A 25 -12.81 16.05 14.43
N ALA A 26 -13.85 15.41 13.86
CA ALA A 26 -14.32 15.69 12.50
C ALA A 26 -15.31 16.87 12.43
N GLY A 27 -15.71 17.45 13.56
CA GLY A 27 -16.71 18.54 13.61
C GLY A 27 -18.12 18.10 13.19
N VAL A 28 -18.48 16.83 13.38
CA VAL A 28 -19.79 16.27 13.01
C VAL A 28 -20.50 15.67 14.23
N ARG A 29 -21.81 15.41 14.08
CA ARG A 29 -22.55 14.68 15.12
C ARG A 29 -22.23 13.19 15.04
N GLN A 30 -22.12 12.50 16.18
CA GLN A 30 -21.87 11.06 16.24
C GLN A 30 -22.90 10.25 15.42
N ALA A 31 -24.17 10.67 15.40
CA ALA A 31 -25.21 10.06 14.59
C ALA A 31 -24.88 10.07 13.08
N SER A 32 -24.18 11.10 12.61
CA SER A 32 -23.75 11.17 11.21
C SER A 32 -22.71 10.10 10.85
N ILE A 33 -21.87 9.70 11.79
CA ILE A 33 -20.94 8.57 11.58
C ILE A 33 -21.73 7.28 11.39
N TYR A 34 -22.69 6.98 12.27
CA TYR A 34 -23.49 5.75 12.22
C TYR A 34 -24.41 5.68 10.99
N HIS A 35 -24.67 6.82 10.33
CA HIS A 35 -25.41 6.83 9.08
C HIS A 35 -24.61 6.22 7.91
N HIS A 36 -23.29 6.29 7.95
CA HIS A 36 -22.39 5.84 6.88
C HIS A 36 -21.56 4.61 7.26
N PHE A 37 -21.26 4.44 8.54
CA PHE A 37 -20.38 3.39 9.05
C PHE A 37 -21.04 2.67 10.22
N ALA A 38 -21.08 1.35 10.19
CA ALA A 38 -21.68 0.54 11.25
C ALA A 38 -20.96 0.67 12.60
N GLY A 39 -19.76 1.22 12.61
CA GLY A 39 -18.97 1.44 13.82
C GLY A 39 -17.49 1.72 13.51
N LYS A 40 -16.68 1.58 14.53
CA LYS A 40 -15.24 1.85 14.48
C LYS A 40 -14.50 0.90 13.54
N ASP A 41 -14.90 -0.38 13.50
CA ASP A 41 -14.31 -1.39 12.63
C ASP A 41 -14.57 -1.08 11.15
N ALA A 42 -15.75 -0.57 10.82
CA ALA A 42 -16.07 -0.17 9.45
C ALA A 42 -15.24 1.04 8.98
N LEU A 43 -14.93 1.98 9.89
CA LEU A 43 -14.01 3.09 9.61
C LEU A 43 -12.59 2.57 9.39
N LEU A 44 -12.11 1.65 10.23
CA LEU A 44 -10.78 1.04 10.07
C LEU A 44 -10.70 0.24 8.77
N LEU A 45 -11.73 -0.56 8.46
CA LEU A 45 -11.78 -1.31 7.20
C LEU A 45 -11.66 -0.38 5.99
N GLU A 46 -12.42 0.72 5.94
CA GLU A 46 -12.36 1.66 4.81
C GLU A 46 -10.99 2.33 4.67
N LEU A 47 -10.34 2.69 5.79
CA LEU A 47 -8.98 3.20 5.78
C LEU A 47 -7.99 2.17 5.21
N LEU A 48 -8.08 0.92 5.64
CA LEU A 48 -7.24 -0.18 5.14
C LEU A 48 -7.47 -0.44 3.65
N LEU A 49 -8.73 -0.48 3.21
CA LEU A 49 -9.08 -0.67 1.80
C LEU A 49 -8.56 0.49 0.93
N GLY A 50 -8.61 1.72 1.45
CA GLY A 50 -8.07 2.90 0.77
C GLY A 50 -6.56 2.84 0.51
N THR A 51 -5.81 2.05 1.27
CA THR A 51 -4.36 1.84 1.03
C THR A 51 -4.07 0.75 0.00
N VAL A 52 -5.00 -0.17 -0.28
CA VAL A 52 -4.76 -1.34 -1.14
C VAL A 52 -5.44 -1.21 -2.49
N ARG A 53 -6.67 -0.66 -2.54
CA ARG A 53 -7.44 -0.56 -3.80
C ARG A 53 -6.68 0.15 -4.93
N PRO A 54 -6.06 1.34 -4.71
CA PRO A 54 -5.35 2.03 -5.79
C PRO A 54 -4.16 1.23 -6.32
N SER A 55 -3.40 0.58 -5.44
CA SER A 55 -2.26 -0.26 -5.83
C SER A 55 -2.72 -1.50 -6.61
N LEU A 56 -3.84 -2.11 -6.23
CA LEU A 56 -4.39 -3.26 -6.93
C LEU A 56 -4.95 -2.87 -8.31
N GLU A 57 -5.64 -1.75 -8.42
CA GLU A 57 -6.14 -1.20 -9.70
C GLU A 57 -4.97 -0.93 -10.66
N LEU A 58 -3.90 -0.32 -10.16
CA LEU A 58 -2.67 -0.12 -10.93
C LEU A 58 -2.04 -1.45 -11.34
N ALA A 59 -1.94 -2.41 -10.43
CA ALA A 59 -1.36 -3.73 -10.71
C ALA A 59 -2.17 -4.49 -11.77
N ASP A 60 -3.51 -4.43 -11.70
CA ASP A 60 -4.39 -5.04 -12.70
C ASP A 60 -4.22 -4.39 -14.08
N ALA A 61 -4.07 -3.06 -14.15
CA ALA A 61 -3.78 -2.36 -15.40
C ALA A 61 -2.39 -2.75 -15.98
N LEU A 62 -1.37 -2.80 -15.12
CA LEU A 62 -0.01 -3.18 -15.50
C LEU A 62 0.09 -4.65 -15.92
N ALA A 63 -0.74 -5.55 -15.39
CA ALA A 63 -0.73 -6.97 -15.76
C ALA A 63 -1.04 -7.20 -17.25
N THR A 64 -1.84 -6.31 -17.86
CA THR A 64 -2.23 -6.36 -19.28
C THR A 64 -1.35 -5.51 -20.20
N GLY A 65 -0.38 -4.78 -19.63
CA GLY A 65 0.55 -3.92 -20.40
C GLY A 65 1.49 -4.71 -21.30
N THR A 66 1.96 -4.07 -22.35
CA THR A 66 2.90 -4.64 -23.35
C THR A 66 4.35 -4.26 -23.10
N GLU A 67 4.59 -3.34 -22.18
CA GLU A 67 5.92 -2.89 -21.79
C GLU A 67 6.71 -4.02 -21.11
N PRO A 68 8.06 -3.95 -21.10
CA PRO A 68 8.88 -4.94 -20.40
C PRO A 68 8.42 -5.17 -18.95
N ALA A 69 8.38 -6.42 -18.53
CA ALA A 69 7.88 -6.78 -17.19
C ALA A 69 8.65 -6.06 -16.06
N ALA A 70 9.97 -5.87 -16.22
CA ALA A 70 10.79 -5.10 -15.29
C ALA A 70 10.32 -3.64 -15.15
N ALA A 71 9.93 -2.99 -16.26
CA ALA A 71 9.42 -1.61 -16.23
C ALA A 71 8.05 -1.53 -15.55
N ARG A 72 7.17 -2.49 -15.81
CA ARG A 72 5.85 -2.58 -15.18
C ARG A 72 5.98 -2.85 -13.67
N LEU A 73 6.86 -3.77 -13.28
CA LEU A 73 7.15 -4.06 -11.87
C LEU A 73 7.73 -2.82 -11.17
N TRP A 74 8.72 -2.16 -11.78
CA TRP A 74 9.30 -0.93 -11.24
C TRP A 74 8.23 0.14 -11.02
N THR A 75 7.37 0.38 -12.00
CA THR A 75 6.27 1.35 -11.94
C THR A 75 5.30 1.04 -10.81
N LEU A 76 4.90 -0.23 -10.65
CA LEU A 76 4.01 -0.64 -9.56
C LEU A 76 4.64 -0.37 -8.20
N VAL A 77 5.88 -0.82 -7.99
CA VAL A 77 6.59 -0.63 -6.73
C VAL A 77 6.75 0.85 -6.39
N HIS A 78 7.21 1.65 -7.36
CA HIS A 78 7.41 3.08 -7.18
C HIS A 78 6.12 3.79 -6.79
N ALA A 79 5.01 3.49 -7.47
CA ALA A 79 3.70 4.08 -7.17
C ALA A 79 3.17 3.64 -5.79
N ASP A 80 3.27 2.35 -5.47
CA ASP A 80 2.75 1.79 -4.20
C ASP A 80 3.52 2.34 -2.99
N VAL A 81 4.85 2.45 -3.07
CA VAL A 81 5.67 3.14 -2.06
C VAL A 81 5.23 4.59 -1.90
N GLY A 82 4.94 5.29 -3.00
CA GLY A 82 4.41 6.65 -2.96
C GLY A 82 3.07 6.74 -2.22
N LEU A 83 2.16 5.82 -2.49
CA LEU A 83 0.86 5.73 -1.81
C LEU A 83 1.02 5.45 -0.31
N LEU A 84 1.88 4.52 0.07
CA LEU A 84 2.17 4.21 1.48
C LEU A 84 2.85 5.38 2.21
N CYS A 85 3.54 6.26 1.49
CA CYS A 85 4.14 7.47 2.03
C CYS A 85 3.21 8.69 1.98
N ALA A 86 2.09 8.61 1.28
CA ALA A 86 1.18 9.74 1.11
C ALA A 86 0.47 10.16 2.40
N GLY A 87 0.01 11.42 2.41
CA GLY A 87 -0.78 11.97 3.49
C GLY A 87 -0.03 12.24 4.81
N PRO A 88 -0.69 12.87 5.77
CA PRO A 88 -0.09 13.33 7.01
C PRO A 88 0.14 12.22 8.03
N VAL A 89 -0.55 11.09 7.90
CA VAL A 89 -0.44 9.95 8.84
C VAL A 89 -0.01 8.68 8.11
N ASN A 90 0.73 7.83 8.81
CA ASN A 90 1.20 6.56 8.28
C ASN A 90 0.14 5.47 8.46
N LEU A 91 -0.80 5.37 7.51
CA LEU A 91 -1.88 4.37 7.57
C LEU A 91 -1.38 2.92 7.58
N GLY A 92 -0.22 2.66 7.00
CA GLY A 92 0.35 1.30 6.97
C GLY A 92 0.59 0.69 8.35
N VAL A 93 0.80 1.52 9.39
CA VAL A 93 0.96 1.00 10.77
C VAL A 93 -0.30 0.29 11.27
N LEU A 94 -1.47 0.60 10.71
CA LEU A 94 -2.73 -0.03 11.05
C LEU A 94 -2.79 -1.51 10.62
N TYR A 95 -1.95 -1.95 9.67
CA TYR A 95 -1.84 -3.37 9.26
C TYR A 95 -1.40 -4.28 10.42
N MET A 96 -0.66 -3.72 11.38
CA MET A 96 -0.07 -4.45 12.50
C MET A 96 -1.01 -4.53 13.71
N LEU A 97 -2.20 -3.95 13.65
CA LEU A 97 -3.17 -4.02 14.74
C LEU A 97 -3.68 -5.46 14.90
N PRO A 98 -3.70 -6.01 16.12
CA PRO A 98 -4.23 -7.35 16.38
C PRO A 98 -5.69 -7.51 15.92
N GLU A 99 -6.47 -6.45 15.99
CA GLU A 99 -7.88 -6.41 15.59
C GLU A 99 -8.06 -6.71 14.09
N VAL A 100 -7.08 -6.36 13.26
CA VAL A 100 -7.13 -6.58 11.80
C VAL A 100 -7.12 -8.06 11.44
N ALA A 101 -6.73 -8.96 12.34
CA ALA A 101 -6.84 -10.39 12.12
C ALA A 101 -8.29 -10.92 12.14
N GLY A 102 -9.26 -10.10 12.56
CA GLY A 102 -10.67 -10.49 12.67
C GLY A 102 -11.37 -10.67 11.32
N GLU A 103 -12.42 -11.50 11.30
CA GLU A 103 -13.22 -11.81 10.10
C GLU A 103 -13.84 -10.56 9.44
N GLN A 104 -14.15 -9.53 10.21
CA GLN A 104 -14.66 -8.25 9.70
C GLN A 104 -13.70 -7.54 8.73
N PHE A 105 -12.44 -7.93 8.69
CA PHE A 105 -11.42 -7.42 7.77
C PHE A 105 -11.09 -8.37 6.61
N ALA A 106 -11.93 -9.40 6.38
CA ALA A 106 -11.71 -10.40 5.33
C ALA A 106 -11.57 -9.77 3.92
N GLU A 107 -12.32 -8.70 3.63
CA GLU A 107 -12.21 -7.98 2.37
C GLU A 107 -10.80 -7.39 2.18
N PHE A 108 -10.26 -6.74 3.19
CA PHE A 108 -8.89 -6.21 3.16
C PHE A 108 -7.87 -7.31 2.90
N HIS A 109 -7.97 -8.44 3.60
CA HIS A 109 -7.08 -9.58 3.40
C HIS A 109 -7.19 -10.17 2.00
N ALA A 110 -8.40 -10.25 1.44
CA ALA A 110 -8.62 -10.74 0.08
C ALA A 110 -7.96 -9.81 -0.96
N LEU A 111 -8.15 -8.49 -0.86
CA LEU A 111 -7.53 -7.53 -1.79
C LEU A 111 -6.00 -7.53 -1.65
N ARG A 112 -5.49 -7.58 -0.42
CA ARG A 112 -4.04 -7.65 -0.18
C ARG A 112 -3.43 -8.95 -0.74
N SER A 113 -4.14 -10.06 -0.65
CA SER A 113 -3.71 -11.34 -1.25
C SER A 113 -3.71 -11.27 -2.78
N ARG A 114 -4.69 -10.61 -3.40
CA ARG A 114 -4.71 -10.35 -4.84
C ARG A 114 -3.56 -9.46 -5.26
N LEU A 115 -3.28 -8.38 -4.53
CA LEU A 115 -2.15 -7.50 -4.80
C LEU A 115 -0.82 -8.27 -4.76
N ARG A 116 -0.64 -9.13 -3.74
CA ARG A 116 0.54 -10.01 -3.65
C ARG A 116 0.66 -10.94 -4.85
N ALA A 117 -0.44 -11.52 -5.33
CA ALA A 117 -0.43 -12.36 -6.52
C ALA A 117 0.02 -11.57 -7.77
N ARG A 118 -0.43 -10.32 -7.94
CA ARG A 118 0.02 -9.45 -9.02
C ARG A 118 1.52 -9.13 -8.95
N TYR A 119 2.03 -8.88 -7.74
CA TYR A 119 3.48 -8.72 -7.54
C TYR A 119 4.24 -9.99 -7.92
N SER A 120 3.75 -11.18 -7.53
CA SER A 120 4.36 -12.46 -7.91
C SER A 120 4.37 -12.65 -9.43
N GLU A 121 3.26 -12.39 -10.11
CA GLU A 121 3.16 -12.50 -11.57
C GLU A 121 4.16 -11.59 -12.30
N LEU A 122 4.24 -10.30 -11.90
CA LEU A 122 5.17 -9.35 -12.51
C LEU A 122 6.62 -9.67 -12.16
N ALA A 123 6.90 -10.10 -10.93
CA ALA A 123 8.24 -10.50 -10.52
C ALA A 123 8.73 -11.73 -11.31
N THR A 124 7.88 -12.76 -11.44
CA THR A 124 8.20 -13.96 -12.24
C THR A 124 8.41 -13.62 -13.71
N ALA A 125 7.61 -12.69 -14.27
CA ALA A 125 7.79 -12.26 -15.66
C ALA A 125 9.05 -11.41 -15.88
N ALA A 126 9.58 -10.78 -14.84
CA ALA A 126 10.81 -9.98 -14.88
C ALA A 126 12.08 -10.81 -14.62
N ASP A 127 11.96 -11.95 -13.94
CA ASP A 127 13.03 -12.91 -13.65
C ASP A 127 12.73 -14.18 -14.44
N ASP A 128 13.59 -14.63 -15.30
CA ASP A 128 13.41 -15.81 -16.20
C ASP A 128 12.90 -17.12 -15.52
N GLY A 129 12.06 -17.02 -14.51
CA GLY A 129 11.20 -18.10 -14.01
C GLY A 129 11.68 -18.84 -12.76
N ALA A 130 12.58 -18.28 -11.98
CA ALA A 130 13.00 -18.90 -10.71
C ALA A 130 12.15 -18.36 -9.54
N ASP A 131 11.69 -19.21 -8.67
CA ASP A 131 11.10 -19.03 -7.33
C ASP A 131 10.02 -17.93 -7.12
N ASP A 132 9.01 -18.23 -6.29
CA ASP A 132 8.00 -17.26 -5.81
C ASP A 132 8.64 -16.20 -4.90
N ARG A 133 9.18 -15.13 -5.52
CA ARG A 133 9.72 -13.98 -4.82
C ARG A 133 8.67 -12.91 -4.51
N GLY A 134 7.43 -13.11 -4.95
CA GLY A 134 6.37 -12.11 -4.80
C GLY A 134 6.08 -11.73 -3.34
N ALA A 135 6.17 -12.67 -2.41
CA ALA A 135 6.04 -12.38 -0.99
C ALA A 135 7.19 -11.51 -0.46
N LEU A 136 8.42 -11.73 -0.94
CA LEU A 136 9.58 -10.91 -0.58
C LEU A 136 9.48 -9.52 -1.21
N VAL A 137 9.00 -9.42 -2.44
CA VAL A 137 8.77 -8.14 -3.14
C VAL A 137 7.79 -7.29 -2.37
N LEU A 138 6.61 -7.82 -2.01
CA LEU A 138 5.63 -7.08 -1.23
C LEU A 138 6.18 -6.70 0.16
N GLY A 139 6.93 -7.59 0.81
CA GLY A 139 7.58 -7.30 2.08
C GLY A 139 8.58 -6.14 1.97
N LEU A 140 9.33 -6.06 0.86
CA LEU A 140 10.25 -4.95 0.62
C LEU A 140 9.49 -3.63 0.40
N VAL A 141 8.39 -3.64 -0.34
CA VAL A 141 7.50 -2.48 -0.51
C VAL A 141 6.95 -2.02 0.84
N GLU A 142 6.39 -2.94 1.63
CA GLU A 142 5.81 -2.61 2.94
C GLU A 142 6.85 -2.21 3.99
N SER A 143 8.15 -2.47 3.77
CA SER A 143 9.22 -2.02 4.68
C SER A 143 9.24 -0.50 4.88
N VAL A 144 8.72 0.25 3.92
CA VAL A 144 8.59 1.71 4.01
C VAL A 144 7.67 2.16 5.14
N ILE A 145 6.72 1.34 5.56
CA ILE A 145 5.80 1.62 6.68
C ILE A 145 6.59 1.83 7.98
N VAL A 146 7.51 0.90 8.28
CA VAL A 146 8.37 1.00 9.48
C VAL A 146 9.36 2.14 9.32
N ARG A 147 9.98 2.27 8.15
CA ARG A 147 10.93 3.35 7.87
C ARG A 147 10.29 4.73 8.02
N ARG A 148 9.05 4.92 7.52
CA ARG A 148 8.31 6.17 7.68
C ARG A 148 7.97 6.48 9.14
N ARG A 149 7.69 5.46 9.97
CA ARG A 149 7.48 5.62 11.40
C ARG A 149 8.76 6.10 12.10
N ASP A 150 9.90 5.52 11.73
CA ASP A 150 11.17 5.76 12.40
C ASP A 150 11.90 7.02 11.87
N THR A 151 11.52 7.50 10.67
CA THR A 151 12.12 8.67 10.00
C THR A 151 10.98 9.55 9.42
N PRO A 152 10.42 10.49 10.22
CA PRO A 152 9.29 11.32 9.78
C PRO A 152 9.60 12.21 8.56
N ASP A 153 10.84 12.71 8.44
CA ASP A 153 11.29 13.60 7.35
C ASP A 153 11.89 12.81 6.18
N LEU A 154 11.24 11.69 5.81
CA LEU A 154 11.68 10.80 4.76
C LEU A 154 11.66 11.51 3.40
N ASP A 155 12.77 11.46 2.66
CA ASP A 155 12.76 11.79 1.22
C ASP A 155 12.02 10.70 0.45
N VAL A 156 10.73 10.96 0.21
CA VAL A 156 9.82 9.97 -0.40
C VAL A 156 10.30 9.59 -1.80
N ALA A 157 10.75 10.55 -2.62
CA ALA A 157 11.19 10.27 -3.98
C ALA A 157 12.43 9.37 -4.00
N ALA A 158 13.42 9.66 -3.14
CA ALA A 158 14.61 8.83 -3.00
C ALA A 158 14.27 7.41 -2.50
N VAL A 159 13.26 7.27 -1.64
CA VAL A 159 12.82 5.96 -1.13
C VAL A 159 12.05 5.19 -2.18
N GLN A 160 11.16 5.83 -2.94
CA GLN A 160 10.46 5.19 -4.07
C GLN A 160 11.46 4.57 -5.04
N ASP A 161 12.44 5.36 -5.48
CA ASP A 161 13.51 4.90 -6.37
C ASP A 161 14.31 3.74 -5.76
N ALA A 162 14.75 3.89 -4.51
CA ALA A 162 15.59 2.90 -3.86
C ALA A 162 14.87 1.56 -3.66
N VAL A 163 13.58 1.58 -3.30
CA VAL A 163 12.78 0.36 -3.12
C VAL A 163 12.48 -0.29 -4.46
N ALA A 164 12.09 0.48 -5.48
CA ALA A 164 11.81 -0.05 -6.81
C ALA A 164 13.05 -0.69 -7.44
N ASP A 165 14.21 -0.05 -7.34
CA ASP A 165 15.49 -0.63 -7.77
C ASP A 165 15.86 -1.87 -6.95
N GLY A 166 15.63 -1.82 -5.63
CA GLY A 166 15.89 -2.94 -4.74
C GLY A 166 15.07 -4.18 -5.14
N VAL A 167 13.82 -3.98 -5.50
CA VAL A 167 12.94 -5.06 -6.01
C VAL A 167 13.48 -5.62 -7.33
N LEU A 168 13.88 -4.77 -8.29
CA LEU A 168 14.43 -5.27 -9.55
C LEU A 168 15.75 -6.05 -9.34
N ARG A 169 16.60 -5.62 -8.39
CA ARG A 169 17.79 -6.40 -8.02
C ARG A 169 17.42 -7.75 -7.38
N LEU A 170 16.40 -7.76 -6.52
CA LEU A 170 15.91 -8.99 -5.88
C LEU A 170 15.44 -10.01 -6.91
N VAL A 171 14.82 -9.58 -8.01
CA VAL A 171 14.39 -10.45 -9.12
C VAL A 171 15.48 -10.66 -10.18
N GLY A 172 16.73 -10.32 -9.91
CA GLY A 172 17.86 -10.65 -10.76
C GLY A 172 18.22 -9.66 -11.86
N CYS A 173 17.51 -8.51 -11.97
CA CYS A 173 17.82 -7.51 -12.98
C CYS A 173 19.19 -6.88 -12.78
N THR A 174 19.94 -6.73 -13.87
CA THR A 174 21.22 -6.02 -13.91
C THR A 174 21.06 -4.50 -13.77
N PRO A 175 22.09 -3.76 -13.41
CA PRO A 175 22.02 -2.30 -13.35
C PRO A 175 21.60 -1.64 -14.68
N ALA A 176 21.96 -2.24 -15.82
CA ALA A 176 21.55 -1.73 -17.14
C ALA A 176 20.06 -1.92 -17.40
N GLU A 177 19.49 -3.08 -17.03
CA GLU A 177 18.06 -3.37 -17.13
C GLU A 177 17.24 -2.48 -16.19
N ILE A 178 17.73 -2.21 -14.98
CA ILE A 178 17.09 -1.27 -14.05
C ILE A 178 17.04 0.15 -14.65
N ALA A 179 18.16 0.62 -15.22
CA ALA A 179 18.20 1.92 -15.86
C ALA A 179 17.22 2.01 -17.04
N LEU A 180 17.09 0.95 -17.84
CA LEU A 180 16.12 0.86 -18.91
C LEU A 180 14.67 0.85 -18.39
N ALA A 181 14.39 0.07 -17.34
CA ALA A 181 13.06 -0.02 -16.73
C ALA A 181 12.57 1.35 -16.22
N ARG A 182 13.44 2.13 -15.61
CA ARG A 182 13.14 3.51 -15.16
C ARG A 182 12.83 4.46 -16.33
N ALA A 183 13.49 4.27 -17.47
CA ALA A 183 13.35 5.17 -18.61
C ALA A 183 12.11 4.87 -19.48
N VAL A 184 11.50 3.70 -19.32
CA VAL A 184 10.32 3.30 -20.11
C VAL A 184 9.08 3.98 -19.52
N PRO A 185 8.42 4.88 -20.29
CA PRO A 185 7.12 5.40 -19.86
C PRO A 185 6.08 4.28 -19.95
N VAL A 186 5.52 3.91 -18.82
CA VAL A 186 4.41 2.94 -18.78
C VAL A 186 3.10 3.69 -18.95
N ALA A 187 2.40 3.44 -20.05
CA ALA A 187 1.11 4.04 -20.32
C ALA A 187 0.07 3.40 -19.39
N LEU A 188 -0.43 4.17 -18.42
CA LEU A 188 -1.59 3.77 -17.63
C LEU A 188 -2.83 4.05 -18.50
N ALA A 189 -3.59 3.01 -18.83
CA ALA A 189 -4.90 3.18 -19.45
C ALA A 189 -5.80 3.93 -18.43
N VAL A 190 -6.17 5.17 -18.77
CA VAL A 190 -7.12 6.01 -18.03
C VAL A 190 -8.52 5.52 -18.27
#